data_8fff3b5a28e4d4dfb03026f73edf9899
#
_entry.id   8fff3b5a28e4d4dfb03026f73edf9899
#
_cell.length_a   1.000
_cell.length_b   1.000
_cell.length_c   1.000
_cell.angle_alpha   90.00
_cell.angle_beta   90.00
_cell.angle_gamma   90.00
#
_symmetry.space_group_name_H-M   'P 1'
#
loop_
_entity.id
_entity.type
_entity.pdbx_description
1 polymer ?
#
loop_
_entity_poly.entity_id
_entity_poly.type
_entity_poly.pdbx_seq_one_letter_code
_entity_poly.pdbx_strand_id
1 'polypeptide(L)'
;MKASKTPAPPKRRQAEDQPLIEDIRLLGRILGDVIREQEGDETYALVEKIRTLSVAFRRDADHAADRALKNLLKGLSAVETVRVIRAFTYFSHLANLAEDRHQIRRRTETERAGESVEGDLQTALARIRKAGVKPDDIVSSLAHSYVSPVLTAHPTEVQRKSILDAERAIAQLLTVRDEIRLRQSAYAGGKDTLTPLEFAENETQMRIRVTQIWQTRILRFSK
;
A
#
# COMPACT_ATOMS: atom_id res chain seq x y z
N MET A 1 8.01 29.55 14.13
CA MET A 1 7.65 28.21 14.64
C MET A 1 8.68 27.22 14.13
N LYS A 2 9.50 26.64 15.02
CA LYS A 2 10.49 25.61 14.67
C LYS A 2 9.75 24.33 14.29
N ALA A 3 9.90 23.87 13.05
CA ALA A 3 9.38 22.58 12.62
C ALA A 3 10.03 21.48 13.47
N SER A 4 9.21 20.75 14.22
CA SER A 4 9.63 19.59 14.99
C SER A 4 10.08 18.51 14.01
N LYS A 5 11.39 18.22 13.97
CA LYS A 5 11.91 17.05 13.25
C LYS A 5 11.36 15.81 13.96
N THR A 6 10.46 15.08 13.29
CA THR A 6 10.03 13.75 13.75
C THR A 6 11.29 12.88 13.91
N PRO A 7 11.50 12.25 15.08
CA PRO A 7 12.68 11.41 15.29
C PRO A 7 12.62 10.21 14.32
N ALA A 8 13.79 9.84 13.79
CA ALA A 8 13.90 8.66 12.93
C ALA A 8 13.45 7.40 13.67
N PRO A 9 12.70 6.50 13.03
CA PRO A 9 12.22 5.27 13.66
C PRO A 9 13.42 4.41 14.10
N PRO A 10 13.29 3.63 15.20
CA PRO A 10 14.35 2.75 15.66
C PRO A 10 14.74 1.75 14.58
N LYS A 11 16.03 1.38 14.52
CA LYS A 11 16.60 0.49 13.48
C LYS A 11 15.81 -0.81 13.24
N ARG A 12 15.21 -1.39 14.29
CA ARG A 12 14.35 -2.58 14.19
C ARG A 12 13.11 -2.32 13.34
N ARG A 13 12.42 -1.20 13.54
CA ARG A 13 11.26 -0.78 12.71
C ARG A 13 11.64 -0.58 11.25
N GLN A 14 12.82 -0.02 10.99
CA GLN A 14 13.29 0.18 9.61
C GLN A 14 13.50 -1.14 8.87
N ALA A 15 14.01 -2.17 9.56
CA ALA A 15 14.17 -3.50 8.98
C ALA A 15 12.81 -4.20 8.76
N GLU A 16 11.88 -4.03 9.70
CA GLU A 16 10.53 -4.57 9.61
C GLU A 16 9.72 -3.95 8.45
N ASP A 17 9.94 -2.65 8.14
CA ASP A 17 9.25 -1.93 7.08
C ASP A 17 9.93 -2.07 5.70
N GLN A 18 11.11 -2.69 5.62
CA GLN A 18 11.85 -2.84 4.36
C GLN A 18 11.03 -3.50 3.24
N PRO A 19 10.30 -4.61 3.48
CA PRO A 19 9.46 -5.22 2.45
C PRO A 19 8.36 -4.30 1.92
N LEU A 20 7.76 -3.46 2.78
CA LEU A 20 6.79 -2.45 2.37
C LEU A 20 7.42 -1.42 1.43
N ILE A 21 8.60 -0.91 1.79
CA ILE A 21 9.32 0.07 0.98
C ILE A 21 9.65 -0.51 -0.40
N GLU A 22 10.04 -1.78 -0.47
CA GLU A 22 10.33 -2.47 -1.72
C GLU A 22 9.08 -2.66 -2.58
N ASP A 23 7.95 -3.05 -1.99
CA ASP A 23 6.69 -3.22 -2.69
C ASP A 23 6.16 -1.88 -3.24
N ILE A 24 6.21 -0.79 -2.45
CA ILE A 24 5.83 0.55 -2.91
C ILE A 24 6.75 1.01 -4.05
N ARG A 25 8.07 0.77 -3.96
CA ARG A 25 9.01 1.12 -5.03
C ARG A 25 8.75 0.34 -6.30
N LEU A 26 8.49 -0.96 -6.19
CA LEU A 26 8.15 -1.83 -7.32
C LEU A 26 6.90 -1.33 -8.03
N LEU A 27 5.80 -1.16 -7.30
CA LEU A 27 4.53 -0.71 -7.86
C LEU A 27 4.62 0.71 -8.44
N GLY A 28 5.37 1.60 -7.78
CA GLY A 28 5.63 2.96 -8.27
C GLY A 28 6.44 2.96 -9.57
N ARG A 29 7.46 2.09 -9.70
CA ARG A 29 8.23 1.93 -10.94
C ARG A 29 7.35 1.39 -12.07
N ILE A 30 6.59 0.33 -11.81
CA ILE A 30 5.67 -0.24 -12.81
C ILE A 30 4.66 0.81 -13.29
N LEU A 31 4.06 1.58 -12.37
CA LEU A 31 3.15 2.66 -12.73
C LEU A 31 3.85 3.75 -13.56
N GLY A 32 5.07 4.11 -13.21
CA GLY A 32 5.87 5.08 -13.96
C GLY A 32 6.13 4.61 -15.40
N ASP A 33 6.48 3.34 -15.59
CA ASP A 33 6.67 2.74 -16.91
C ASP A 33 5.37 2.73 -17.73
N VAL A 34 4.25 2.40 -17.09
CA VAL A 34 2.91 2.43 -17.73
C VAL A 34 2.54 3.86 -18.13
N ILE A 35 2.78 4.87 -17.28
CA ILE A 35 2.53 6.27 -17.62
C ILE A 35 3.37 6.69 -18.84
N ARG A 36 4.66 6.32 -18.87
CA ARG A 36 5.54 6.62 -19.98
C ARG A 36 5.05 6.01 -21.30
N GLU A 37 4.59 4.77 -21.28
CA GLU A 37 4.08 4.08 -22.46
C GLU A 37 2.74 4.61 -22.95
N GLN A 38 1.84 4.95 -22.03
CA GLN A 38 0.47 5.32 -22.36
C GLN A 38 0.29 6.82 -22.62
N GLU A 39 1.09 7.69 -21.98
CA GLU A 39 0.95 9.15 -22.01
C GLU A 39 2.20 9.88 -22.52
N GLY A 40 3.30 9.14 -22.76
CA GLY A 40 4.57 9.67 -23.27
C GLY A 40 5.55 10.16 -22.20
N ASP A 41 6.79 10.38 -22.65
CA ASP A 41 7.90 10.79 -21.78
C ASP A 41 7.69 12.14 -21.11
N GLU A 42 7.03 13.09 -21.78
CA GLU A 42 6.75 14.42 -21.23
C GLU A 42 5.86 14.34 -19.99
N THR A 43 4.78 13.55 -20.05
CA THR A 43 3.88 13.33 -18.92
C THR A 43 4.60 12.63 -17.76
N TYR A 44 5.41 11.62 -18.06
CA TYR A 44 6.21 10.93 -17.06
C TYR A 44 7.20 11.88 -16.37
N ALA A 45 7.94 12.69 -17.15
CA ALA A 45 8.89 13.67 -16.61
C ALA A 45 8.21 14.72 -15.74
N LEU A 46 7.01 15.17 -16.11
CA LEU A 46 6.21 16.09 -15.32
C LEU A 46 5.82 15.47 -13.95
N VAL A 47 5.29 14.25 -13.95
CA VAL A 47 4.91 13.53 -12.72
C VAL A 47 6.11 13.32 -11.82
N GLU A 48 7.26 12.90 -12.36
CA GLU A 48 8.49 12.69 -11.60
C GLU A 48 9.05 14.01 -11.03
N LYS A 49 8.97 15.11 -11.76
CA LYS A 49 9.36 16.43 -11.28
C LYS A 49 8.52 16.89 -10.11
N ILE A 50 7.19 16.73 -10.20
CA ILE A 50 6.27 17.03 -9.09
C ILE A 50 6.58 16.15 -7.87
N ARG A 51 6.79 14.85 -8.07
CA ARG A 51 7.15 13.90 -7.00
C ARG A 51 8.45 14.32 -6.31
N THR A 52 9.48 14.62 -7.07
CA THR A 52 10.80 15.00 -6.54
C THR A 52 10.74 16.30 -5.73
N LEU A 53 10.08 17.32 -6.25
CA LEU A 53 9.90 18.59 -5.54
C LEU A 53 9.08 18.41 -4.26
N SER A 54 8.03 17.58 -4.30
CA SER A 54 7.19 17.27 -3.13
C SER A 54 7.97 16.55 -2.03
N VAL A 55 8.83 15.60 -2.42
CA VAL A 55 9.69 14.86 -1.48
C VAL A 55 10.74 15.80 -0.85
N ALA A 56 11.42 16.62 -1.65
CA ALA A 56 12.41 17.58 -1.17
C ALA A 56 11.78 18.57 -0.17
N PHE A 57 10.60 19.09 -0.48
CA PHE A 57 9.87 19.97 0.43
C PHE A 57 9.48 19.27 1.74
N ARG A 58 8.89 18.07 1.67
CA ARG A 58 8.39 17.36 2.87
C ARG A 58 9.50 16.79 3.75
N ARG A 59 10.53 16.19 3.14
CA ARG A 59 11.60 15.52 3.88
C ARG A 59 12.66 16.49 4.37
N ASP A 60 13.06 17.42 3.51
CA ASP A 60 14.23 18.27 3.74
C ASP A 60 13.82 19.71 4.11
N ALA A 61 12.50 20.00 4.20
CA ALA A 61 11.92 21.31 4.43
C ALA A 61 12.45 22.40 3.45
N ASP A 62 12.70 21.98 2.20
CA ASP A 62 13.24 22.84 1.16
C ASP A 62 12.17 23.83 0.65
N HIS A 63 12.25 25.08 1.11
CA HIS A 63 11.35 26.15 0.70
C HIS A 63 11.55 26.59 -0.77
N ALA A 64 12.69 26.32 -1.38
CA ALA A 64 12.88 26.57 -2.81
C ALA A 64 12.11 25.54 -3.64
N ALA A 65 12.14 24.25 -3.22
CA ALA A 65 11.35 23.21 -3.81
C ALA A 65 9.83 23.48 -3.68
N ASP A 66 9.36 24.00 -2.54
CA ASP A 66 7.95 24.39 -2.36
C ASP A 66 7.52 25.49 -3.34
N ARG A 67 8.34 26.54 -3.50
CA ARG A 67 8.07 27.61 -4.47
C ARG A 67 8.06 27.09 -5.91
N ALA A 68 9.04 26.26 -6.25
CA ALA A 68 9.13 25.65 -7.59
C ALA A 68 7.92 24.75 -7.88
N LEU A 69 7.49 23.94 -6.91
CA LEU A 69 6.31 23.10 -7.01
C LEU A 69 5.04 23.91 -7.23
N LYS A 70 4.82 24.95 -6.42
CA LYS A 70 3.66 25.84 -6.56
C LYS A 70 3.61 26.53 -7.92
N ASN A 71 4.74 27.01 -8.42
CA ASN A 71 4.83 27.64 -9.73
C ASN A 71 4.56 26.62 -10.86
N LEU A 72 5.13 25.43 -10.75
CA LEU A 72 4.87 24.35 -11.70
C LEU A 72 3.39 23.99 -11.77
N LEU A 73 2.75 23.76 -10.62
CA LEU A 73 1.33 23.39 -10.55
C LEU A 73 0.40 24.49 -11.09
N LYS A 74 0.73 25.78 -10.89
CA LYS A 74 -0.05 26.91 -11.44
C LYS A 74 0.05 27.01 -12.96
N GLY A 75 1.14 26.53 -13.55
CA GLY A 75 1.37 26.57 -14.99
C GLY A 75 0.78 25.40 -15.77
N LEU A 76 0.19 24.41 -15.11
CA LEU A 76 -0.38 23.23 -15.76
C LEU A 76 -1.63 23.56 -16.56
N SER A 77 -1.72 23.02 -17.77
CA SER A 77 -2.96 22.99 -18.54
C SER A 77 -4.00 22.05 -17.86
N ALA A 78 -5.27 22.16 -18.25
CA ALA A 78 -6.32 21.29 -17.76
C ALA A 78 -6.02 19.79 -18.04
N VAL A 79 -5.46 19.49 -19.20
CA VAL A 79 -5.10 18.10 -19.59
C VAL A 79 -3.97 17.57 -18.72
N GLU A 80 -2.90 18.35 -18.52
CA GLU A 80 -1.78 17.96 -17.65
C GLU A 80 -2.24 17.80 -16.20
N THR A 81 -3.11 18.69 -15.72
CA THR A 81 -3.69 18.59 -14.37
C THR A 81 -4.43 17.27 -14.17
N VAL A 82 -5.27 16.86 -15.13
CA VAL A 82 -5.99 15.57 -15.07
C VAL A 82 -5.01 14.38 -15.06
N ARG A 83 -3.98 14.42 -15.91
CA ARG A 83 -2.96 13.35 -15.97
C ARG A 83 -2.18 13.24 -14.65
N VAL A 84 -1.78 14.37 -14.08
CA VAL A 84 -1.08 14.43 -12.80
C VAL A 84 -1.95 13.91 -11.66
N ILE A 85 -3.19 14.39 -11.52
CA ILE A 85 -4.12 13.91 -10.50
C ILE A 85 -4.31 12.40 -10.62
N ARG A 86 -4.53 11.91 -11.84
CA ARG A 86 -4.71 10.49 -12.12
C ARG A 86 -3.50 9.66 -11.71
N ALA A 87 -2.29 10.11 -12.04
CA ALA A 87 -1.04 9.43 -11.69
C ALA A 87 -0.89 9.29 -10.16
N PHE A 88 -1.11 10.37 -9.40
CA PHE A 88 -1.01 10.33 -7.95
C PHE A 88 -2.15 9.55 -7.29
N THR A 89 -3.35 9.60 -7.84
CA THR A 89 -4.47 8.78 -7.35
C THR A 89 -4.17 7.30 -7.47
N TYR A 90 -3.73 6.84 -8.64
CA TYR A 90 -3.37 5.42 -8.81
C TYR A 90 -2.14 5.03 -7.99
N PHE A 91 -1.14 5.91 -7.85
CA PHE A 91 -0.03 5.65 -6.95
C PHE A 91 -0.50 5.45 -5.51
N SER A 92 -1.42 6.28 -5.02
CA SER A 92 -1.99 6.14 -3.67
C SER A 92 -2.75 4.82 -3.51
N HIS A 93 -3.54 4.41 -4.50
CA HIS A 93 -4.20 3.11 -4.46
C HIS A 93 -3.20 1.94 -4.39
N LEU A 94 -2.15 1.97 -5.21
CA LEU A 94 -1.12 0.94 -5.19
C LEU A 94 -0.32 0.92 -3.88
N ALA A 95 -0.02 2.09 -3.31
CA ALA A 95 0.64 2.20 -2.02
C ALA A 95 -0.23 1.62 -0.90
N ASN A 96 -1.53 1.92 -0.88
CA ASN A 96 -2.47 1.35 0.08
C ASN A 96 -2.52 -0.19 -0.01
N LEU A 97 -2.53 -0.75 -1.23
CA LEU A 97 -2.46 -2.21 -1.41
C LEU A 97 -1.18 -2.82 -0.82
N ALA A 98 -0.04 -2.14 -0.99
CA ALA A 98 1.23 -2.58 -0.39
C ALA A 98 1.17 -2.49 1.15
N GLU A 99 0.59 -1.43 1.70
CA GLU A 99 0.40 -1.24 3.15
C GLU A 99 -0.51 -2.32 3.75
N ASP A 100 -1.66 -2.58 3.14
CA ASP A 100 -2.58 -3.63 3.57
C ASP A 100 -1.91 -5.01 3.55
N ARG A 101 -1.15 -5.30 2.48
CA ARG A 101 -0.40 -6.54 2.38
C ARG A 101 0.69 -6.65 3.45
N HIS A 102 1.38 -5.55 3.73
CA HIS A 102 2.40 -5.51 4.77
C HIS A 102 1.81 -5.75 6.17
N GLN A 103 0.64 -5.19 6.47
CA GLN A 103 -0.06 -5.44 7.75
C GLN A 103 -0.40 -6.93 7.91
N ILE A 104 -0.91 -7.58 6.85
CA ILE A 104 -1.19 -9.02 6.86
C ILE A 104 0.10 -9.82 7.09
N ARG A 105 1.20 -9.47 6.41
CA ARG A 105 2.51 -10.08 6.57
C ARG A 105 2.98 -10.01 8.02
N ARG A 106 2.99 -8.82 8.61
CA ARG A 106 3.37 -8.59 10.00
C ARG A 106 2.52 -9.39 10.98
N ARG A 107 1.22 -9.40 10.77
CA ARG A 107 0.31 -10.20 11.61
C ARG A 107 0.66 -11.69 11.56
N THR A 108 0.87 -12.24 10.37
CA THR A 108 1.26 -13.64 10.17
C THR A 108 2.60 -13.97 10.83
N GLU A 109 3.58 -13.06 10.77
CA GLU A 109 4.88 -13.19 11.43
C GLU A 109 4.74 -13.21 12.95
N THR A 110 3.95 -12.29 13.52
CA THR A 110 3.68 -12.21 14.96
C THR A 110 2.95 -13.47 15.44
N GLU A 111 1.96 -13.96 14.70
CA GLU A 111 1.25 -15.21 15.02
C GLU A 111 2.18 -16.43 14.99
N ARG A 112 3.07 -16.50 14.00
CA ARG A 112 4.10 -17.59 13.90
C ARG A 112 5.13 -17.54 15.03
N ALA A 113 5.46 -16.34 15.51
CA ALA A 113 6.35 -16.16 16.65
C ALA A 113 5.67 -16.50 18.00
N GLY A 114 4.37 -16.80 18.01
CA GLY A 114 3.60 -17.03 19.23
C GLY A 114 3.40 -15.76 20.06
N GLU A 115 3.63 -14.59 19.46
CA GLU A 115 3.42 -13.31 20.13
C GLU A 115 1.95 -12.93 20.07
N SER A 116 1.44 -12.29 21.13
CA SER A 116 0.06 -11.83 21.18
C SER A 116 -0.13 -10.55 20.36
N VAL A 117 -1.15 -10.52 19.53
CA VAL A 117 -1.54 -9.33 18.76
C VAL A 117 -2.54 -8.50 19.55
N GLU A 118 -2.34 -7.19 19.64
CA GLU A 118 -3.31 -6.30 20.28
C GLU A 118 -4.62 -6.29 19.48
N GLY A 119 -5.76 -6.46 20.17
CA GLY A 119 -7.08 -6.60 19.54
C GLY A 119 -7.46 -8.04 19.20
N ASP A 120 -6.59 -9.02 19.41
CA ASP A 120 -6.90 -10.44 19.26
C ASP A 120 -7.75 -10.94 20.42
N LEU A 121 -8.65 -11.88 20.13
CA LEU A 121 -9.53 -12.51 21.11
C LEU A 121 -8.71 -13.18 22.24
N GLN A 122 -7.62 -13.85 21.92
CA GLN A 122 -6.75 -14.49 22.91
C GLN A 122 -6.15 -13.46 23.87
N THR A 123 -5.67 -12.33 23.35
CA THR A 123 -5.13 -11.22 24.14
C THR A 123 -6.20 -10.60 25.02
N ALA A 124 -7.39 -10.38 24.48
CA ALA A 124 -8.53 -9.86 25.24
C ALA A 124 -8.92 -10.81 26.39
N LEU A 125 -9.06 -12.10 26.11
CA LEU A 125 -9.38 -13.12 27.12
C LEU A 125 -8.27 -13.23 28.19
N ALA A 126 -7.00 -13.17 27.82
CA ALA A 126 -5.90 -13.17 28.78
C ALA A 126 -5.95 -11.95 29.70
N ARG A 127 -6.23 -10.76 29.17
CA ARG A 127 -6.40 -9.52 29.96
C ARG A 127 -7.59 -9.63 30.93
N ILE A 128 -8.73 -10.14 30.45
CA ILE A 128 -9.95 -10.31 31.27
C ILE A 128 -9.69 -11.31 32.42
N ARG A 129 -9.03 -12.45 32.12
CA ARG A 129 -8.65 -13.43 33.17
C ARG A 129 -7.66 -12.82 34.17
N LYS A 130 -6.68 -12.05 33.72
CA LYS A 130 -5.73 -11.35 34.59
C LYS A 130 -6.44 -10.32 35.50
N ALA A 131 -7.54 -9.74 35.05
CA ALA A 131 -8.39 -8.84 35.84
C ALA A 131 -9.28 -9.59 36.85
N GLY A 132 -9.23 -10.92 36.92
CA GLY A 132 -9.94 -11.73 37.89
C GLY A 132 -11.40 -12.03 37.52
N VAL A 133 -11.80 -11.79 36.27
CA VAL A 133 -13.17 -12.10 35.81
C VAL A 133 -13.31 -13.62 35.65
N LYS A 134 -14.39 -14.19 36.18
CA LYS A 134 -14.65 -15.62 36.10
C LYS A 134 -15.06 -16.04 34.69
N PRO A 135 -14.72 -17.26 34.26
CA PRO A 135 -15.09 -17.77 32.92
C PRO A 135 -16.62 -17.72 32.69
N ASP A 136 -17.43 -18.03 33.65
CA ASP A 136 -18.88 -18.02 33.54
C ASP A 136 -19.43 -16.61 33.30
N ASP A 137 -18.85 -15.58 33.92
CA ASP A 137 -19.22 -14.19 33.70
C ASP A 137 -18.87 -13.75 32.27
N ILE A 138 -17.75 -14.23 31.73
CA ILE A 138 -17.35 -13.96 30.34
C ILE A 138 -18.35 -14.60 29.37
N VAL A 139 -18.68 -15.88 29.58
CA VAL A 139 -19.65 -16.63 28.76
C VAL A 139 -21.02 -15.95 28.82
N SER A 140 -21.47 -15.61 30.03
CA SER A 140 -22.76 -14.93 30.23
C SER A 140 -22.79 -13.57 29.53
N SER A 141 -21.73 -12.77 29.64
CA SER A 141 -21.65 -11.47 28.96
C SER A 141 -21.67 -11.60 27.44
N LEU A 142 -20.96 -12.58 26.88
CA LEU A 142 -20.96 -12.84 25.43
C LEU A 142 -22.32 -13.37 24.96
N ALA A 143 -22.97 -14.23 25.72
CA ALA A 143 -24.29 -14.79 25.40
C ALA A 143 -25.40 -13.72 25.37
N HIS A 144 -25.24 -12.65 26.14
CA HIS A 144 -26.17 -11.53 26.20
C HIS A 144 -25.74 -10.34 25.33
N SER A 145 -24.59 -10.41 24.66
CA SER A 145 -24.14 -9.36 23.76
C SER A 145 -24.83 -9.48 22.41
N TYR A 146 -25.13 -8.32 21.80
CA TYR A 146 -25.72 -8.25 20.48
C TYR A 146 -24.82 -7.43 19.57
N VAL A 147 -24.36 -8.04 18.48
CA VAL A 147 -23.54 -7.37 17.47
C VAL A 147 -24.38 -7.20 16.21
N SER A 148 -24.70 -5.96 15.87
CA SER A 148 -25.44 -5.64 14.65
C SER A 148 -24.55 -4.86 13.67
N PRO A 149 -24.19 -5.42 12.51
CA PRO A 149 -23.54 -4.64 11.47
C PRO A 149 -24.53 -3.64 10.89
N VAL A 150 -24.17 -2.36 10.91
CA VAL A 150 -24.97 -1.29 10.32
C VAL A 150 -24.42 -0.97 8.94
N LEU A 151 -25.21 -1.26 7.89
CA LEU A 151 -24.91 -0.85 6.55
C LEU A 151 -25.43 0.57 6.34
N THR A 152 -24.54 1.50 6.03
CA THR A 152 -24.91 2.88 5.69
C THR A 152 -25.29 3.01 4.23
N ALA A 153 -26.30 3.84 3.93
CA ALA A 153 -26.72 4.14 2.56
C ALA A 153 -25.77 5.15 1.84
N HIS A 154 -24.69 5.56 2.48
CA HIS A 154 -23.70 6.48 1.93
C HIS A 154 -22.42 5.73 1.54
N PRO A 155 -22.34 5.17 0.32
CA PRO A 155 -21.07 4.68 -0.20
C PRO A 155 -20.16 5.90 -0.37
N THR A 156 -19.09 5.96 0.39
CA THR A 156 -18.10 7.03 0.30
C THR A 156 -17.31 6.95 -1.00
N GLU A 157 -17.27 5.77 -1.62
CA GLU A 157 -16.58 5.53 -2.87
C GLU A 157 -17.26 4.40 -3.65
N VAL A 158 -17.61 4.68 -4.92
CA VAL A 158 -18.11 3.66 -5.85
C VAL A 158 -17.03 3.37 -6.88
N GLN A 159 -16.25 2.33 -6.64
CA GLN A 159 -15.25 1.85 -7.58
C GLN A 159 -15.86 0.92 -8.64
N ARG A 160 -15.28 0.94 -9.83
CA ARG A 160 -15.66 -0.03 -10.87
C ARG A 160 -15.19 -1.42 -10.47
N LYS A 161 -16.04 -2.43 -10.73
CA LYS A 161 -15.68 -3.82 -10.49
C LYS A 161 -14.35 -4.21 -11.14
N SER A 162 -14.06 -3.71 -12.34
CA SER A 162 -12.81 -3.98 -13.06
C SER A 162 -11.57 -3.43 -12.33
N ILE A 163 -11.68 -2.31 -11.62
CA ILE A 163 -10.61 -1.77 -10.78
C ILE A 163 -10.41 -2.67 -9.56
N LEU A 164 -11.51 -2.99 -8.85
CA LEU A 164 -11.47 -3.87 -7.69
C LEU A 164 -10.87 -5.26 -8.02
N ASP A 165 -11.24 -5.82 -9.17
CA ASP A 165 -10.72 -7.11 -9.62
C ASP A 165 -9.20 -7.02 -9.94
N ALA A 166 -8.75 -5.91 -10.54
CA ALA A 166 -7.33 -5.67 -10.81
C ALA A 166 -6.53 -5.45 -9.51
N GLU A 167 -7.07 -4.68 -8.55
CA GLU A 167 -6.48 -4.47 -7.22
C GLU A 167 -6.33 -5.79 -6.45
N ARG A 168 -7.37 -6.63 -6.44
CA ARG A 168 -7.31 -7.97 -5.84
C ARG A 168 -6.24 -8.83 -6.50
N ALA A 169 -6.13 -8.80 -7.83
CA ALA A 169 -5.10 -9.54 -8.54
C ALA A 169 -3.70 -9.04 -8.18
N ILE A 170 -3.47 -7.73 -8.04
CA ILE A 170 -2.19 -7.16 -7.58
C ILE A 170 -1.89 -7.61 -6.15
N ALA A 171 -2.86 -7.56 -5.24
CA ALA A 171 -2.68 -8.04 -3.87
C ALA A 171 -2.29 -9.54 -3.82
N GLN A 172 -2.89 -10.38 -4.68
CA GLN A 172 -2.51 -11.78 -4.81
C GLN A 172 -1.08 -11.93 -5.36
N LEU A 173 -0.69 -11.13 -6.36
CA LEU A 173 0.67 -11.15 -6.91
C LEU A 173 1.71 -10.72 -5.88
N LEU A 174 1.41 -9.76 -4.99
CA LEU A 174 2.27 -9.42 -3.85
C LEU A 174 2.39 -10.60 -2.88
N THR A 175 1.30 -11.36 -2.65
CA THR A 175 1.34 -12.59 -1.84
C THR A 175 2.28 -13.64 -2.44
N VAL A 176 2.13 -13.92 -3.73
CA VAL A 176 3.02 -14.85 -4.45
C VAL A 176 4.47 -14.39 -4.39
N ARG A 177 4.71 -13.09 -4.50
CA ARG A 177 6.06 -12.53 -4.38
C ARG A 177 6.67 -12.77 -3.01
N ASP A 178 5.88 -12.68 -1.93
CA ASP A 178 6.33 -13.02 -0.58
C ASP A 178 6.69 -14.51 -0.45
N GLU A 179 5.91 -15.38 -1.06
CA GLU A 179 6.19 -16.83 -1.07
C GLU A 179 7.49 -17.15 -1.82
N ILE A 180 7.75 -16.46 -2.95
CA ILE A 180 9.01 -16.60 -3.68
C ILE A 180 10.19 -16.15 -2.80
N ARG A 181 10.08 -14.99 -2.12
CA ARG A 181 11.11 -14.49 -1.19
C ARG A 181 11.38 -15.49 -0.04
N LEU A 182 10.33 -16.05 0.56
CA LEU A 182 10.47 -17.04 1.64
C LEU A 182 11.16 -18.30 1.15
N ARG A 183 10.82 -18.82 -0.03
CA ARG A 183 11.50 -19.97 -0.63
C ARG A 183 12.97 -19.67 -0.90
N GLN A 184 13.27 -18.52 -1.50
CA GLN A 184 14.65 -18.09 -1.76
C GLN A 184 15.48 -18.03 -0.48
N SER A 185 14.94 -17.51 0.62
CA SER A 185 15.64 -17.44 1.90
C SER A 185 15.90 -18.84 2.52
N ALA A 186 15.00 -19.79 2.28
CA ALA A 186 15.14 -21.16 2.78
C ALA A 186 16.19 -21.97 1.99
N TYR A 187 16.43 -21.62 0.71
CA TYR A 187 17.39 -22.31 -0.17
C TYR A 187 18.74 -21.60 -0.28
N ALA A 188 19.13 -20.79 0.70
CA ALA A 188 20.33 -19.93 0.69
C ALA A 188 21.70 -20.64 0.46
N GLY A 189 21.74 -21.88 -0.04
CA GLY A 189 22.95 -22.65 -0.34
C GLY A 189 23.03 -23.26 -1.74
N GLY A 190 22.02 -23.10 -2.61
CA GLY A 190 21.97 -23.68 -3.95
C GLY A 190 21.84 -22.62 -5.06
N LYS A 191 22.27 -22.96 -6.30
CA LYS A 191 21.97 -22.15 -7.49
C LYS A 191 20.49 -22.27 -7.80
N ASP A 192 19.68 -21.36 -7.26
CA ASP A 192 18.28 -21.26 -7.61
C ASP A 192 18.13 -20.47 -8.93
N THR A 193 17.93 -21.21 -10.02
CA THR A 193 17.74 -20.64 -11.36
C THR A 193 16.29 -20.26 -11.64
N LEU A 194 15.34 -20.75 -10.86
CA LEU A 194 13.90 -20.54 -11.07
C LEU A 194 13.43 -19.21 -10.45
N THR A 195 13.92 -18.86 -9.29
CA THR A 195 13.51 -17.65 -8.57
C THR A 195 13.59 -16.35 -9.41
N PRO A 196 14.65 -16.07 -10.18
CA PRO A 196 14.69 -14.88 -11.05
C PRO A 196 13.59 -14.87 -12.11
N LEU A 197 13.27 -16.02 -12.71
CA LEU A 197 12.21 -16.15 -13.70
C LEU A 197 10.82 -15.94 -13.06
N GLU A 198 10.60 -16.50 -11.88
CA GLU A 198 9.35 -16.32 -11.13
C GLU A 198 9.12 -14.85 -10.76
N PHE A 199 10.18 -14.12 -10.35
CA PHE A 199 10.09 -12.69 -10.10
C PHE A 199 9.78 -11.88 -11.36
N ALA A 200 10.40 -12.21 -12.49
CA ALA A 200 10.15 -11.54 -13.77
C ALA A 200 8.73 -11.77 -14.26
N GLU A 201 8.23 -13.00 -14.18
CA GLU A 201 6.85 -13.33 -14.53
C GLU A 201 5.86 -12.62 -13.61
N ASN A 202 6.08 -12.65 -12.30
CA ASN A 202 5.26 -11.95 -11.32
C ASN A 202 5.18 -10.44 -11.61
N GLU A 203 6.32 -9.81 -11.94
CA GLU A 203 6.38 -8.39 -12.31
C GLU A 203 5.63 -8.12 -13.62
N THR A 204 5.75 -9.00 -14.61
CA THR A 204 5.01 -8.90 -15.88
C THR A 204 3.51 -8.94 -15.64
N GLN A 205 3.03 -9.85 -14.80
CA GLN A 205 1.62 -9.94 -14.43
C GLN A 205 1.15 -8.69 -13.67
N MET A 206 1.95 -8.15 -12.75
CA MET A 206 1.64 -6.89 -12.07
C MET A 206 1.50 -5.74 -13.07
N ARG A 207 2.42 -5.64 -14.03
CA ARG A 207 2.39 -4.61 -15.08
C ARG A 207 1.11 -4.67 -15.89
N ILE A 208 0.66 -5.87 -16.28
CA ILE A 208 -0.62 -6.06 -16.98
C ILE A 208 -1.78 -5.49 -16.15
N ARG A 209 -1.82 -5.77 -14.85
CA ARG A 209 -2.89 -5.27 -13.97
C ARG A 209 -2.83 -3.77 -13.75
N VAL A 210 -1.64 -3.20 -13.57
CA VAL A 210 -1.45 -1.75 -13.46
C VAL A 210 -1.86 -1.05 -14.76
N THR A 211 -1.51 -1.60 -15.93
CA THR A 211 -1.98 -1.09 -17.22
C THR A 211 -3.50 -1.13 -17.34
N GLN A 212 -4.12 -2.22 -16.90
CA GLN A 212 -5.58 -2.36 -16.87
C GLN A 212 -6.24 -1.28 -16.00
N ILE A 213 -5.69 -1.02 -14.80
CA ILE A 213 -6.14 0.07 -13.92
C ILE A 213 -5.97 1.42 -14.63
N TRP A 214 -4.79 1.67 -15.22
CA TRP A 214 -4.51 2.92 -15.92
C TRP A 214 -5.48 3.17 -17.08
N GLN A 215 -5.85 2.17 -17.84
CA GLN A 215 -6.77 2.28 -18.97
C GLN A 215 -8.24 2.37 -18.53
N THR A 216 -8.55 2.07 -17.27
CA THR A 216 -9.91 2.12 -16.73
C THR A 216 -10.18 3.49 -16.11
N ARG A 217 -11.28 4.16 -16.49
CA ARG A 217 -11.67 5.44 -15.87
C ARG A 217 -12.18 5.18 -14.44
N ILE A 218 -11.61 5.89 -13.46
CA ILE A 218 -11.99 5.77 -12.04
C ILE A 218 -13.45 6.17 -11.83
N LEU A 219 -13.86 7.33 -12.35
CA LEU A 219 -15.21 7.87 -12.15
C LEU A 219 -16.14 7.54 -13.33
N ARG A 220 -17.36 7.13 -13.01
CA ARG A 220 -18.47 7.19 -13.95
C ARG A 220 -19.04 8.60 -13.91
N PHE A 221 -18.87 9.35 -14.97
CA PHE A 221 -19.73 10.49 -15.18
C PHE A 221 -21.08 9.96 -15.67
N SER A 222 -22.15 10.11 -14.89
CA SER A 222 -23.51 9.99 -15.40
C SER A 222 -23.69 11.12 -16.43
N LYS A 223 -24.14 10.76 -17.62
CA LYS A 223 -24.63 11.75 -18.60
C LYS A 223 -25.89 12.40 -18.07
#